data_b2ba30d4799c83ca35af10a5b6d1a11c
#
_entry.id   b2ba30d4799c83ca35af10a5b6d1a11c
#
_cell.length_a   1.000
_cell.length_b   1.000
_cell.length_c   1.000
_cell.angle_alpha   90.00
_cell.angle_beta   90.00
_cell.angle_gamma   90.00
#
_symmetry.space_group_name_H-M   'P 1'
#
loop_
_entity.id
_entity.type
_entity.pdbx_description
1 polymer ?
#
loop_
_entity_poly.entity_id
_entity_poly.type
_entity_poly.pdbx_seq_one_letter_code
_entity_poly.pdbx_strand_id
1 'polypeptide(L)'
;MNALETVERLKQRFPNEPEYIQAVSQVLSTIEEEYNRHPEFDRANLIERLCIPDRIISFRVTWVDDKGNVQTNMGYRIQHNNAIGPYKGGIRFHASVNPSILKFLAFEQTFKNSLTTLPMGGAKGGSDFSPRGKSNAEVMRFCQAFMNELYRHIGPDEDVPAGDIGVGGREVGYMFGQYKKLTHTFVGVLTGKGQEFGGSLIRPEATGYGNVYFLENMLKTRGIELKDKRVLVSGSGNVAQYTVEKLIQLGAVPVTLSDSDGYIYDPDGIDAEKLAYVKELKNVERGRIREYAEEYGVKYVAGARPWGEKADIALPSATQNEIDGDDARTLVANGVFAVSEGANMPSTPEAIKVFQEAGLLYAPGKAANAGGVAVSGLEMSQNSERLRWSSEEVDAKLHNIMNEIHANCVKYGTQPDGYVNYVRGANVAGFLKVAKAMMAQGIV
;
A
#
# COMPACT_ATOMS: atom_id res chain seq x y z
N MET A 1 -12.08 22.30 14.62
CA MET A 1 -12.26 22.05 13.17
C MET A 1 -13.66 21.50 12.92
N ASN A 2 -14.30 21.91 11.83
CA ASN A 2 -15.48 21.25 11.27
C ASN A 2 -15.06 20.65 9.93
N ALA A 3 -15.15 19.31 9.80
CA ALA A 3 -14.66 18.59 8.63
C ALA A 3 -15.39 19.02 7.35
N LEU A 4 -16.72 19.16 7.39
CA LEU A 4 -17.51 19.56 6.23
C LEU A 4 -17.14 20.97 5.73
N GLU A 5 -17.05 21.94 6.62
CA GLU A 5 -16.67 23.32 6.26
C GLU A 5 -15.24 23.36 5.70
N THR A 6 -14.32 22.58 6.27
CA THR A 6 -12.95 22.50 5.78
C THR A 6 -12.90 21.90 4.37
N VAL A 7 -13.66 20.82 4.12
CA VAL A 7 -13.75 20.22 2.79
C VAL A 7 -14.35 21.20 1.77
N GLU A 8 -15.38 21.99 2.14
CA GLU A 8 -15.96 22.96 1.21
C GLU A 8 -14.97 24.10 0.87
N ARG A 9 -14.18 24.57 1.84
CA ARG A 9 -13.09 25.53 1.54
C ARG A 9 -12.04 24.93 0.60
N LEU A 10 -11.67 23.66 0.81
CA LEU A 10 -10.70 22.98 -0.06
C LEU A 10 -11.24 22.74 -1.47
N LYS A 11 -12.54 22.43 -1.62
CA LYS A 11 -13.19 22.34 -2.94
C LYS A 11 -13.12 23.67 -3.71
N GLN A 12 -13.35 24.78 -3.04
CA GLN A 12 -13.23 26.09 -3.66
C GLN A 12 -11.78 26.42 -4.08
N ARG A 13 -10.82 25.97 -3.29
CA ARG A 13 -9.38 26.19 -3.56
C ARG A 13 -8.84 25.28 -4.64
N PHE A 14 -9.34 24.05 -4.73
CA PHE A 14 -8.89 22.98 -5.63
C PHE A 14 -10.06 22.40 -6.44
N PRO A 15 -10.74 23.21 -7.28
CA PRO A 15 -11.99 22.80 -7.93
C PRO A 15 -11.82 21.66 -8.95
N ASN A 16 -10.60 21.43 -9.44
CA ASN A 16 -10.29 20.42 -10.46
C ASN A 16 -9.59 19.19 -9.87
N GLU A 17 -9.69 18.96 -8.57
CA GLU A 17 -9.01 17.86 -7.87
C GLU A 17 -9.98 16.97 -7.07
N PRO A 18 -10.96 16.33 -7.74
CA PRO A 18 -12.03 15.60 -7.05
C PRO A 18 -11.51 14.40 -6.27
N GLU A 19 -10.53 13.65 -6.77
CA GLU A 19 -9.95 12.49 -6.08
C GLU A 19 -9.23 12.93 -4.80
N TYR A 20 -8.52 14.03 -4.86
CA TYR A 20 -7.84 14.60 -3.70
C TYR A 20 -8.83 15.05 -2.62
N ILE A 21 -9.88 15.78 -3.01
CA ILE A 21 -10.91 16.25 -2.08
C ILE A 21 -11.64 15.09 -1.42
N GLN A 22 -11.93 14.02 -2.15
CA GLN A 22 -12.56 12.81 -1.61
C GLN A 22 -11.68 12.17 -0.52
N ALA A 23 -10.39 12.00 -0.78
CA ALA A 23 -9.46 11.40 0.18
C ALA A 23 -9.33 12.25 1.45
N VAL A 24 -9.21 13.57 1.31
CA VAL A 24 -9.18 14.49 2.46
C VAL A 24 -10.47 14.39 3.27
N SER A 25 -11.63 14.40 2.62
CA SER A 25 -12.92 14.28 3.28
C SER A 25 -13.03 13.01 4.15
N GLN A 26 -12.59 11.89 3.61
CA GLN A 26 -12.60 10.60 4.32
C GLN A 26 -11.71 10.61 5.57
N VAL A 27 -10.53 11.21 5.47
CA VAL A 27 -9.62 11.30 6.63
C VAL A 27 -10.16 12.29 7.67
N LEU A 28 -10.54 13.51 7.25
CA LEU A 28 -11.00 14.55 8.17
C LEU A 28 -12.22 14.13 8.98
N SER A 29 -13.18 13.42 8.37
CA SER A 29 -14.36 12.94 9.08
C SER A 29 -14.03 11.94 10.20
N THR A 30 -12.96 11.17 10.06
CA THR A 30 -12.55 10.18 11.08
C THR A 30 -11.68 10.75 12.19
N ILE A 31 -10.99 11.87 11.94
CA ILE A 31 -10.09 12.50 12.92
C ILE A 31 -10.71 13.70 13.63
N GLU A 32 -11.88 14.18 13.21
CA GLU A 32 -12.50 15.44 13.69
C GLU A 32 -12.65 15.49 15.21
N GLU A 33 -13.17 14.43 15.81
CA GLU A 33 -13.34 14.33 17.25
C GLU A 33 -12.00 14.45 17.99
N GLU A 34 -10.99 13.72 17.55
CA GLU A 34 -9.67 13.73 18.18
C GLU A 34 -8.96 15.08 17.95
N TYR A 35 -9.06 15.63 16.74
CA TYR A 35 -8.51 16.97 16.44
C TYR A 35 -9.08 18.04 17.40
N ASN A 36 -10.39 17.99 17.65
CA ASN A 36 -11.08 19.00 18.49
C ASN A 36 -10.75 18.89 19.99
N ARG A 37 -10.10 17.81 20.41
CA ARG A 37 -9.51 17.71 21.77
C ARG A 37 -8.22 18.50 21.93
N HIS A 38 -7.68 19.06 20.84
CA HIS A 38 -6.40 19.77 20.75
C HIS A 38 -6.57 21.19 20.21
N PRO A 39 -7.06 22.15 21.02
CA PRO A 39 -7.29 23.52 20.54
C PRO A 39 -6.02 24.23 20.04
N GLU A 40 -4.84 23.76 20.42
CA GLU A 40 -3.56 24.23 19.90
C GLU A 40 -3.39 23.98 18.40
N PHE A 41 -4.02 22.97 17.85
CA PHE A 41 -3.96 22.65 16.42
C PHE A 41 -4.63 23.74 15.56
N ASP A 42 -5.78 24.26 16.01
CA ASP A 42 -6.45 25.36 15.31
C ASP A 42 -5.61 26.64 15.34
N ARG A 43 -4.99 26.94 16.50
CA ARG A 43 -4.11 28.11 16.63
C ARG A 43 -2.90 28.07 15.71
N ALA A 44 -2.42 26.87 15.36
CA ALA A 44 -1.31 26.65 14.45
C ALA A 44 -1.75 26.50 12.98
N ASN A 45 -3.04 26.64 12.68
CA ASN A 45 -3.64 26.37 11.37
C ASN A 45 -3.21 25.00 10.80
N LEU A 46 -3.15 24.00 11.69
CA LEU A 46 -2.54 22.70 11.40
C LEU A 46 -3.22 21.99 10.25
N ILE A 47 -4.57 22.02 10.21
CA ILE A 47 -5.31 21.25 9.22
C ILE A 47 -5.10 21.76 7.79
N GLU A 48 -5.01 23.07 7.57
CA GLU A 48 -4.69 23.60 6.25
C GLU A 48 -3.27 23.28 5.84
N ARG A 49 -2.31 23.40 6.75
CA ARG A 49 -0.91 23.01 6.52
C ARG A 49 -0.78 21.52 6.19
N LEU A 50 -1.58 20.67 6.83
CA LEU A 50 -1.59 19.24 6.57
C LEU A 50 -2.24 18.87 5.23
N CYS A 51 -3.28 19.62 4.82
CA CYS A 51 -3.99 19.37 3.56
C CYS A 51 -3.31 20.00 2.34
N ILE A 52 -2.29 20.80 2.50
CA ILE A 52 -1.56 21.41 1.38
C ILE A 52 -0.18 20.77 1.30
N PRO A 53 0.19 20.18 0.15
CA PRO A 53 1.53 19.64 -0.03
C PRO A 53 2.61 20.70 0.18
N ASP A 54 3.75 20.31 0.74
CA ASP A 54 4.90 21.20 0.87
C ASP A 54 5.38 21.70 -0.50
N ARG A 55 5.40 20.79 -1.50
CA ARG A 55 5.82 21.11 -2.89
C ARG A 55 5.13 20.24 -3.91
N ILE A 56 4.86 20.82 -5.06
CA ILE A 56 4.45 20.12 -6.28
C ILE A 56 5.46 20.46 -7.37
N ILE A 57 6.16 19.43 -7.84
CA ILE A 57 7.15 19.54 -8.90
C ILE A 57 6.55 18.94 -10.15
N SER A 58 6.47 19.74 -11.22
CA SER A 58 5.93 19.32 -12.52
C SER A 58 6.95 19.63 -13.61
N PHE A 59 7.20 18.69 -14.49
CA PHE A 59 8.19 18.82 -15.54
C PHE A 59 7.81 18.05 -16.81
N ARG A 60 8.35 18.52 -17.94
CA ARG A 60 8.23 17.82 -19.22
C ARG A 60 9.30 16.74 -19.31
N VAL A 61 8.91 15.55 -19.77
CA VAL A 61 9.81 14.44 -20.08
C VAL A 61 9.80 14.21 -21.58
N THR A 62 10.92 14.47 -22.25
CA THR A 62 11.10 14.25 -23.69
C THR A 62 12.03 13.07 -23.92
N TRP A 63 11.60 12.13 -24.75
CA TRP A 63 12.32 10.90 -25.04
C TRP A 63 12.08 10.44 -26.47
N VAL A 64 12.84 9.46 -26.96
CA VAL A 64 12.75 8.95 -28.34
C VAL A 64 12.33 7.48 -28.31
N ASP A 65 11.29 7.13 -29.10
CA ASP A 65 10.83 5.76 -29.24
C ASP A 65 11.77 4.92 -30.15
N ASP A 66 11.46 3.62 -30.28
CA ASP A 66 12.28 2.71 -31.10
C ASP A 66 12.21 3.01 -32.61
N LYS A 67 11.23 3.81 -33.04
CA LYS A 67 11.07 4.26 -34.44
C LYS A 67 11.78 5.58 -34.69
N GLY A 68 12.42 6.17 -33.70
CA GLY A 68 13.09 7.46 -33.81
C GLY A 68 12.17 8.67 -33.65
N ASN A 69 10.92 8.50 -33.25
CA ASN A 69 10.00 9.60 -33.02
C ASN A 69 10.20 10.21 -31.64
N VAL A 70 10.15 11.54 -31.59
CA VAL A 70 10.22 12.28 -30.31
C VAL A 70 8.86 12.20 -29.62
N GLN A 71 8.89 11.73 -28.37
CA GLN A 71 7.74 11.61 -27.49
C GLN A 71 7.83 12.62 -26.35
N THR A 72 6.68 13.07 -25.86
CA THR A 72 6.61 14.02 -24.75
C THR A 72 5.56 13.55 -23.73
N ASN A 73 5.96 13.48 -22.47
CA ASN A 73 5.09 13.16 -21.33
C ASN A 73 5.25 14.21 -20.23
N MET A 74 4.28 14.24 -19.33
CA MET A 74 4.39 15.01 -18.09
C MET A 74 4.93 14.14 -16.97
N GLY A 75 5.84 14.70 -16.18
CA GLY A 75 6.35 14.09 -14.97
C GLY A 75 5.99 14.93 -13.74
N TYR A 76 5.79 14.26 -12.60
CA TYR A 76 5.38 14.90 -11.35
C TYR A 76 6.07 14.28 -10.14
N ARG A 77 6.34 15.10 -9.13
CA ARG A 77 6.62 14.68 -7.75
C ARG A 77 5.87 15.56 -6.77
N ILE A 78 5.00 14.96 -5.98
CA ILE A 78 4.27 15.61 -4.90
C ILE A 78 4.99 15.29 -3.60
N GLN A 79 5.70 16.26 -3.03
CA GLN A 79 6.29 16.19 -1.71
C GLN A 79 5.28 16.73 -0.71
N HIS A 80 4.56 15.81 -0.05
CA HIS A 80 3.38 16.20 0.71
C HIS A 80 3.73 16.72 2.10
N ASN A 81 4.47 15.92 2.88
CA ASN A 81 4.82 16.25 4.25
C ASN A 81 6.07 15.49 4.69
N ASN A 82 7.03 16.16 5.30
CA ASN A 82 8.28 15.58 5.81
C ASN A 82 8.48 15.80 7.31
N ALA A 83 7.44 16.08 8.05
CA ALA A 83 7.55 16.34 9.49
C ALA A 83 8.11 15.16 10.31
N ILE A 84 7.96 13.93 9.83
CA ILE A 84 8.42 12.72 10.53
C ILE A 84 9.60 12.01 9.85
N GLY A 85 10.11 12.54 8.76
CA GLY A 85 11.24 11.96 8.03
C GLY A 85 11.24 12.38 6.56
N PRO A 86 12.24 11.95 5.77
CA PRO A 86 12.32 12.24 4.34
C PRO A 86 11.01 11.90 3.62
N TYR A 87 10.66 12.67 2.60
CA TYR A 87 9.53 12.34 1.75
C TYR A 87 9.67 10.91 1.22
N LYS A 88 8.61 10.11 1.27
CA LYS A 88 8.64 8.71 0.87
C LYS A 88 7.35 8.32 0.17
N GLY A 89 7.48 7.72 -1.00
CA GLY A 89 6.34 7.19 -1.75
C GLY A 89 6.69 6.81 -3.18
N GLY A 90 5.86 5.97 -3.79
CA GLY A 90 6.11 5.38 -5.11
C GLY A 90 6.04 6.37 -6.26
N ILE A 91 6.59 5.94 -7.39
CA ILE A 91 6.44 6.55 -8.71
C ILE A 91 5.53 5.65 -9.54
N ARG A 92 4.49 6.22 -10.14
CA ARG A 92 3.51 5.53 -10.98
C ARG A 92 3.69 5.91 -12.44
N PHE A 93 3.83 4.92 -13.33
CA PHE A 93 3.80 5.12 -14.77
C PHE A 93 2.52 4.52 -15.34
N HIS A 94 1.55 5.38 -15.60
CA HIS A 94 0.24 4.99 -16.13
C HIS A 94 -0.43 6.17 -16.83
N ALA A 95 -1.14 5.91 -17.92
CA ALA A 95 -1.80 6.95 -18.72
C ALA A 95 -2.81 7.82 -17.94
N SER A 96 -3.36 7.29 -16.83
CA SER A 96 -4.31 8.03 -15.98
C SER A 96 -3.65 8.98 -14.99
N VAL A 97 -2.33 9.00 -14.88
CA VAL A 97 -1.62 9.86 -13.91
C VAL A 97 -1.89 11.33 -14.18
N ASN A 98 -2.34 12.02 -13.14
CA ASN A 98 -2.54 13.47 -13.13
C ASN A 98 -2.23 14.03 -11.72
N PRO A 99 -2.12 15.35 -11.57
CA PRO A 99 -1.80 15.96 -10.28
C PRO A 99 -2.78 15.63 -9.14
N SER A 100 -4.08 15.57 -9.42
CA SER A 100 -5.11 15.26 -8.40
C SER A 100 -4.92 13.86 -7.82
N ILE A 101 -4.73 12.85 -8.68
CA ILE A 101 -4.47 11.47 -8.27
C ILE A 101 -3.18 11.36 -7.45
N LEU A 102 -2.10 12.00 -7.90
CA LEU A 102 -0.83 11.94 -7.18
C LEU A 102 -0.88 12.69 -5.84
N LYS A 103 -1.62 13.78 -5.76
CA LYS A 103 -1.82 14.55 -4.54
C LYS A 103 -2.62 13.75 -3.50
N PHE A 104 -3.69 13.09 -3.93
CA PHE A 104 -4.45 12.20 -3.06
C PHE A 104 -3.59 11.04 -2.53
N LEU A 105 -2.82 10.40 -3.41
CA LEU A 105 -1.94 9.30 -3.03
C LEU A 105 -0.81 9.74 -2.09
N ALA A 106 -0.26 10.94 -2.27
CA ALA A 106 0.77 11.50 -1.40
C ALA A 106 0.22 11.85 0.00
N PHE A 107 -0.99 12.39 0.05
CA PHE A 107 -1.71 12.66 1.30
C PHE A 107 -1.94 11.37 2.10
N GLU A 108 -2.50 10.34 1.48
CA GLU A 108 -2.71 9.04 2.13
C GLU A 108 -1.40 8.37 2.53
N GLN A 109 -0.36 8.50 1.70
CA GLN A 109 0.96 7.93 1.98
C GLN A 109 1.58 8.53 3.25
N THR A 110 1.34 9.80 3.53
CA THR A 110 1.81 10.46 4.75
C THR A 110 1.32 9.73 6.00
N PHE A 111 0.05 9.39 6.06
CA PHE A 111 -0.54 8.69 7.21
C PHE A 111 -0.15 7.20 7.26
N LYS A 112 -0.08 6.55 6.10
CA LYS A 112 0.37 5.17 6.02
C LYS A 112 1.81 5.02 6.53
N ASN A 113 2.71 5.88 6.09
CA ASN A 113 4.11 5.84 6.51
C ASN A 113 4.26 6.14 8.01
N SER A 114 3.45 7.04 8.54
CA SER A 114 3.48 7.39 9.97
C SER A 114 3.13 6.22 10.88
N LEU A 115 2.30 5.28 10.41
CA LEU A 115 1.95 4.07 11.17
C LEU A 115 3.13 3.12 11.35
N THR A 116 4.08 3.10 10.43
CA THR A 116 5.20 2.15 10.46
C THR A 116 6.20 2.39 11.59
N THR A 117 6.07 3.49 12.33
CA THR A 117 7.03 3.96 13.34
C THR A 117 8.38 4.41 12.79
N LEU A 118 8.67 4.12 11.53
CA LEU A 118 9.90 4.52 10.86
C LEU A 118 9.88 6.02 10.45
N PRO A 119 11.05 6.68 10.37
CA PRO A 119 11.15 8.09 10.03
C PRO A 119 10.96 8.30 8.51
N MET A 120 9.72 8.29 8.06
CA MET A 120 9.34 8.48 6.67
C MET A 120 8.16 9.43 6.56
N GLY A 121 8.33 10.51 5.81
CA GLY A 121 7.27 11.42 5.41
C GLY A 121 6.41 10.85 4.28
N GLY A 122 5.66 11.69 3.60
CA GLY A 122 4.76 11.29 2.52
C GLY A 122 5.05 12.00 1.20
N ALA A 123 5.10 11.25 0.13
CA ALA A 123 5.22 11.74 -1.24
C ALA A 123 4.58 10.78 -2.25
N LYS A 124 4.36 11.27 -3.46
CA LYS A 124 3.99 10.45 -4.61
C LYS A 124 4.49 11.10 -5.89
N GLY A 125 4.92 10.29 -6.83
CA GLY A 125 5.33 10.77 -8.14
C GLY A 125 4.74 9.95 -9.26
N GLY A 126 4.98 10.37 -10.48
CA GLY A 126 4.54 9.63 -11.64
C GLY A 126 4.61 10.39 -12.95
N SER A 127 4.16 9.70 -13.98
CA SER A 127 4.02 10.24 -15.33
C SER A 127 2.82 9.59 -16.02
N ASP A 128 2.25 10.31 -16.97
CA ASP A 128 1.25 9.78 -17.92
C ASP A 128 1.82 8.80 -18.95
N PHE A 129 3.12 8.51 -18.87
CA PHE A 129 3.77 7.44 -19.62
C PHE A 129 3.27 6.07 -19.19
N SER A 130 2.97 5.19 -20.16
CA SER A 130 2.65 3.78 -19.90
C SER A 130 3.78 2.88 -20.44
N PRO A 131 4.40 2.03 -19.59
CA PRO A 131 5.41 1.08 -20.05
C PRO A 131 4.81 -0.11 -20.81
N ARG A 132 3.47 -0.25 -20.78
CA ARG A 132 2.78 -1.36 -21.43
C ARG A 132 2.98 -1.31 -22.94
N GLY A 133 3.45 -2.42 -23.53
CA GLY A 133 3.73 -2.52 -24.97
C GLY A 133 5.00 -1.80 -25.43
N LYS A 134 5.81 -1.28 -24.50
CA LYS A 134 7.10 -0.66 -24.80
C LYS A 134 8.24 -1.66 -24.68
N SER A 135 9.28 -1.47 -25.49
CA SER A 135 10.53 -2.26 -25.37
C SER A 135 11.28 -1.88 -24.09
N ASN A 136 12.18 -2.75 -23.65
CA ASN A 136 13.09 -2.44 -22.54
C ASN A 136 13.94 -1.20 -22.83
N ALA A 137 14.36 -1.00 -24.07
CA ALA A 137 15.13 0.16 -24.51
C ALA A 137 14.32 1.46 -24.42
N GLU A 138 13.05 1.43 -24.82
CA GLU A 138 12.14 2.58 -24.68
C GLU A 138 11.90 2.92 -23.21
N VAL A 139 11.61 1.93 -22.37
CA VAL A 139 11.42 2.13 -20.93
C VAL A 139 12.68 2.68 -20.26
N MET A 140 13.85 2.17 -20.64
CA MET A 140 15.13 2.69 -20.14
C MET A 140 15.33 4.16 -20.52
N ARG A 141 15.14 4.52 -21.78
CA ARG A 141 15.28 5.91 -22.24
C ARG A 141 14.29 6.84 -21.53
N PHE A 142 13.04 6.38 -21.35
CA PHE A 142 12.06 7.15 -20.59
C PHE A 142 12.49 7.34 -19.13
N CYS A 143 12.89 6.29 -18.42
CA CYS A 143 13.36 6.37 -17.03
C CYS A 143 14.57 7.32 -16.89
N GLN A 144 15.50 7.30 -17.83
CA GLN A 144 16.64 8.21 -17.85
C GLN A 144 16.20 9.66 -18.06
N ALA A 145 15.31 9.92 -19.02
CA ALA A 145 14.76 11.24 -19.27
C ALA A 145 13.95 11.79 -18.08
N PHE A 146 13.15 10.95 -17.45
CA PHE A 146 12.38 11.28 -16.23
C PHE A 146 13.34 11.65 -15.07
N MET A 147 14.39 10.87 -14.88
CA MET A 147 15.38 11.12 -13.82
C MET A 147 16.24 12.35 -14.08
N ASN A 148 16.51 12.72 -15.34
CA ASN A 148 17.21 13.97 -15.66
C ASN A 148 16.53 15.22 -15.08
N GLU A 149 15.22 15.18 -14.97
CA GLU A 149 14.42 16.24 -14.35
C GLU A 149 14.29 16.07 -12.83
N LEU A 150 14.06 14.84 -12.38
CA LEU A 150 13.72 14.56 -10.99
C LEU A 150 14.94 14.58 -10.03
N TYR A 151 16.14 14.23 -10.49
CA TYR A 151 17.29 13.94 -9.60
C TYR A 151 17.67 15.07 -8.64
N ARG A 152 17.39 16.33 -9.01
CA ARG A 152 17.68 17.51 -8.18
C ARG A 152 16.78 17.64 -6.96
N HIS A 153 15.69 16.91 -6.95
CA HIS A 153 14.61 17.04 -5.96
C HIS A 153 14.48 15.83 -5.03
N ILE A 154 15.35 14.83 -5.23
CA ILE A 154 15.35 13.57 -4.46
C ILE A 154 16.74 13.28 -3.91
N GLY A 155 16.81 12.47 -2.88
CA GLY A 155 18.05 12.05 -2.24
C GLY A 155 17.76 11.20 -1.02
N PRO A 156 18.80 10.58 -0.42
CA PRO A 156 18.63 9.65 0.70
C PRO A 156 18.01 10.29 1.94
N ASP A 157 18.22 11.59 2.13
CA ASP A 157 17.79 12.34 3.33
C ASP A 157 16.67 13.36 3.02
N GLU A 158 16.34 13.58 1.75
CA GLU A 158 15.31 14.53 1.32
C GLU A 158 14.02 13.84 0.87
N ASP A 159 14.14 12.96 -0.12
CA ASP A 159 13.02 12.29 -0.77
C ASP A 159 13.46 10.97 -1.40
N VAL A 160 12.91 9.87 -0.91
CA VAL A 160 13.27 8.51 -1.35
C VAL A 160 12.08 7.86 -2.06
N PRO A 161 12.00 7.94 -3.40
CA PRO A 161 10.95 7.28 -4.16
C PRO A 161 11.02 5.75 -4.11
N ALA A 162 9.94 5.11 -4.53
CA ALA A 162 9.84 3.66 -4.70
C ALA A 162 9.08 3.30 -5.98
N GLY A 163 8.88 2.02 -6.23
CA GLY A 163 7.97 1.55 -7.27
C GLY A 163 6.49 1.69 -6.90
N ASP A 164 5.65 1.69 -7.92
CA ASP A 164 4.19 1.65 -7.86
C ASP A 164 3.67 1.06 -9.18
N ILE A 165 2.40 1.26 -9.55
CA ILE A 165 1.85 0.78 -10.82
C ILE A 165 2.74 1.23 -12.00
N GLY A 166 3.14 0.28 -12.84
CA GLY A 166 4.01 0.52 -13.98
C GLY A 166 5.48 0.77 -13.68
N VAL A 167 5.89 0.68 -12.40
CA VAL A 167 7.26 0.85 -11.95
C VAL A 167 7.65 -0.31 -11.04
N GLY A 168 8.35 -1.27 -11.58
CA GLY A 168 8.91 -2.41 -10.86
C GLY A 168 10.43 -2.31 -10.70
N GLY A 169 11.08 -3.42 -10.37
CA GLY A 169 12.52 -3.50 -10.19
C GLY A 169 13.34 -3.04 -11.40
N ARG A 170 12.85 -3.31 -12.60
CA ARG A 170 13.47 -2.86 -13.87
C ARG A 170 13.53 -1.33 -13.94
N GLU A 171 12.42 -0.67 -13.77
CA GLU A 171 12.30 0.79 -13.83
C GLU A 171 13.08 1.46 -12.69
N VAL A 172 12.99 0.91 -11.49
CA VAL A 172 13.78 1.37 -10.33
C VAL A 172 15.28 1.25 -10.64
N GLY A 173 15.71 0.15 -11.24
CA GLY A 173 17.11 -0.04 -11.66
C GLY A 173 17.57 1.00 -12.68
N TYR A 174 16.77 1.26 -13.72
CA TYR A 174 17.09 2.29 -14.71
C TYR A 174 17.17 3.69 -14.12
N MET A 175 16.23 4.03 -13.23
CA MET A 175 16.24 5.33 -12.55
C MET A 175 17.43 5.47 -11.58
N PHE A 176 17.74 4.42 -10.82
CA PHE A 176 18.89 4.42 -9.91
C PHE A 176 20.22 4.58 -10.67
N GLY A 177 20.40 3.86 -11.78
CA GLY A 177 21.58 3.97 -12.62
C GLY A 177 21.79 5.39 -13.16
N GLN A 178 20.72 6.04 -13.60
CA GLN A 178 20.77 7.42 -14.08
C GLN A 178 21.05 8.41 -12.95
N TYR A 179 20.40 8.26 -11.80
CA TYR A 179 20.68 9.10 -10.62
C TYR A 179 22.16 9.03 -10.22
N LYS A 180 22.68 7.80 -10.08
CA LYS A 180 24.09 7.56 -9.75
C LYS A 180 25.04 8.24 -10.75
N LYS A 181 24.70 8.16 -12.04
CA LYS A 181 25.51 8.81 -13.10
C LYS A 181 25.50 10.33 -12.98
N LEU A 182 24.33 10.93 -12.74
CA LEU A 182 24.18 12.39 -12.67
C LEU A 182 24.82 13.00 -11.41
N THR A 183 24.71 12.31 -10.29
CA THR A 183 25.19 12.80 -8.99
C THR A 183 26.61 12.40 -8.64
N HIS A 184 27.18 11.43 -9.36
CA HIS A 184 28.45 10.78 -9.04
C HIS A 184 28.51 10.17 -7.63
N THR A 185 27.35 9.77 -7.10
CA THR A 185 27.22 9.19 -5.75
C THR A 185 26.51 7.84 -5.79
N PHE A 186 26.89 6.95 -4.88
CA PHE A 186 26.17 5.70 -4.61
C PHE A 186 25.54 5.82 -3.22
N VAL A 187 24.25 6.19 -3.19
CA VAL A 187 23.53 6.49 -1.96
C VAL A 187 22.20 5.74 -1.92
N GLY A 188 21.58 5.70 -0.75
CA GLY A 188 20.29 5.03 -0.52
C GLY A 188 19.07 5.78 -1.06
N VAL A 189 19.16 6.29 -2.29
CA VAL A 189 18.02 6.84 -3.03
C VAL A 189 17.26 5.72 -3.72
N LEU A 190 15.93 5.80 -3.81
CA LEU A 190 15.03 4.77 -4.31
C LEU A 190 15.02 3.50 -3.45
N THR A 191 13.86 2.92 -3.27
CA THR A 191 13.67 1.58 -2.68
C THR A 191 12.96 0.65 -3.65
N GLY A 192 13.07 -0.66 -3.40
CA GLY A 192 12.69 -1.68 -4.37
C GLY A 192 13.81 -1.96 -5.37
N LYS A 193 15.04 -1.65 -4.99
CA LYS A 193 16.24 -1.95 -5.79
C LYS A 193 16.51 -3.45 -5.84
N GLY A 194 17.23 -3.88 -6.87
CA GLY A 194 17.83 -5.22 -6.91
C GLY A 194 18.81 -5.44 -5.74
N GLN A 195 18.95 -6.68 -5.33
CA GLN A 195 19.84 -7.04 -4.22
C GLN A 195 21.30 -6.72 -4.51
N GLU A 196 21.67 -6.68 -5.79
CA GLU A 196 23.02 -6.42 -6.29
C GLU A 196 23.48 -4.97 -6.00
N PHE A 197 22.53 -4.06 -5.78
CA PHE A 197 22.83 -2.63 -5.58
C PHE A 197 22.05 -1.98 -4.43
N GLY A 198 21.79 -2.75 -3.37
CA GLY A 198 21.27 -2.22 -2.10
C GLY A 198 19.81 -2.51 -1.81
N GLY A 199 19.17 -3.42 -2.54
CA GLY A 199 17.84 -3.91 -2.25
C GLY A 199 17.76 -4.76 -0.99
N SER A 200 16.63 -4.75 -0.30
CA SER A 200 16.36 -5.57 0.88
C SER A 200 15.79 -6.93 0.54
N LEU A 201 16.20 -7.94 1.32
CA LEU A 201 15.46 -9.21 1.41
C LEU A 201 14.05 -8.97 2.00
N ILE A 202 13.15 -9.92 1.85
CA ILE A 202 11.75 -9.88 2.33
C ILE A 202 10.90 -8.77 1.68
N ARG A 203 11.43 -7.98 0.73
CA ARG A 203 10.63 -6.93 0.09
C ARG A 203 9.47 -7.48 -0.73
N PRO A 204 9.64 -8.54 -1.56
CA PRO A 204 8.53 -9.17 -2.28
C PRO A 204 7.45 -9.74 -1.34
N GLU A 205 7.88 -10.33 -0.23
CA GLU A 205 7.02 -11.00 0.77
C GLU A 205 6.26 -10.00 1.66
N ALA A 206 6.81 -8.83 1.84
CA ALA A 206 6.50 -7.91 2.93
C ALA A 206 5.02 -7.53 3.07
N THR A 207 4.33 -7.28 1.97
CA THR A 207 2.92 -6.89 2.01
C THR A 207 2.04 -8.05 2.44
N GLY A 208 2.23 -9.23 1.86
CA GLY A 208 1.49 -10.43 2.21
C GLY A 208 1.77 -10.89 3.64
N TYR A 209 3.05 -10.97 4.02
CA TYR A 209 3.47 -11.33 5.38
C TYR A 209 2.93 -10.36 6.41
N GLY A 210 3.06 -9.06 6.17
CA GLY A 210 2.57 -8.03 7.08
C GLY A 210 1.06 -8.09 7.28
N ASN A 211 0.30 -8.35 6.22
CA ASN A 211 -1.15 -8.52 6.31
C ASN A 211 -1.53 -9.70 7.23
N VAL A 212 -0.85 -10.82 7.11
CA VAL A 212 -1.10 -11.98 7.98
C VAL A 212 -0.68 -11.72 9.42
N TYR A 213 0.44 -11.02 9.68
CA TYR A 213 0.83 -10.61 11.03
C TYR A 213 -0.21 -9.68 11.67
N PHE A 214 -0.74 -8.75 10.90
CA PHE A 214 -1.81 -7.87 11.40
C PHE A 214 -3.08 -8.66 11.73
N LEU A 215 -3.48 -9.57 10.84
CA LEU A 215 -4.61 -10.48 11.05
C LEU A 215 -4.44 -11.30 12.34
N GLU A 216 -3.27 -11.91 12.55
CA GLU A 216 -2.99 -12.69 13.75
C GLU A 216 -3.18 -11.86 15.02
N ASN A 217 -2.73 -10.61 15.02
CA ASN A 217 -2.92 -9.69 16.14
C ASN A 217 -4.41 -9.35 16.35
N MET A 218 -5.19 -9.14 15.27
CA MET A 218 -6.63 -8.94 15.40
C MET A 218 -7.34 -10.14 16.04
N LEU A 219 -6.99 -11.35 15.60
CA LEU A 219 -7.56 -12.59 16.14
C LEU A 219 -7.24 -12.75 17.63
N LYS A 220 -6.02 -12.42 18.04
CA LYS A 220 -5.60 -12.46 19.46
C LYS A 220 -6.44 -11.55 20.35
N THR A 221 -6.99 -10.44 19.85
CA THR A 221 -7.90 -9.58 20.65
C THR A 221 -9.17 -10.28 21.10
N ARG A 222 -9.55 -11.35 20.41
CA ARG A 222 -10.71 -12.20 20.73
C ARG A 222 -10.32 -13.59 21.23
N GLY A 223 -9.05 -13.83 21.51
CA GLY A 223 -8.56 -15.15 21.94
C GLY A 223 -8.67 -16.22 20.86
N ILE A 224 -8.66 -15.85 19.60
CA ILE A 224 -8.76 -16.75 18.45
C ILE A 224 -7.37 -17.02 17.89
N GLU A 225 -7.06 -18.29 17.62
CA GLU A 225 -5.86 -18.70 16.92
C GLU A 225 -6.10 -18.78 15.42
N LEU A 226 -5.09 -18.44 14.62
CA LEU A 226 -5.14 -18.52 13.16
C LEU A 226 -5.07 -19.98 12.65
N LYS A 227 -4.45 -20.85 13.42
CA LYS A 227 -4.30 -22.26 13.06
C LYS A 227 -5.65 -22.91 12.73
N ASP A 228 -5.66 -23.71 11.68
CA ASP A 228 -6.81 -24.45 11.14
C ASP A 228 -7.98 -23.58 10.62
N LYS A 229 -7.82 -22.24 10.57
CA LYS A 229 -8.84 -21.35 10.00
C LYS A 229 -8.82 -21.42 8.48
N ARG A 230 -10.01 -21.49 7.89
CA ARG A 230 -10.20 -21.49 6.44
C ARG A 230 -10.22 -20.03 5.94
N VAL A 231 -9.41 -19.75 4.93
CA VAL A 231 -9.16 -18.38 4.47
C VAL A 231 -9.44 -18.24 2.99
N LEU A 232 -10.29 -17.27 2.63
CA LEU A 232 -10.48 -16.83 1.25
C LEU A 232 -9.41 -15.79 0.92
N VAL A 233 -8.67 -16.03 -0.15
CA VAL A 233 -7.69 -15.09 -0.69
C VAL A 233 -8.05 -14.80 -2.14
N SER A 234 -8.12 -13.52 -2.51
CA SER A 234 -8.25 -13.09 -3.91
C SER A 234 -6.91 -12.71 -4.51
N GLY A 235 -6.85 -12.72 -5.84
CA GLY A 235 -5.61 -12.49 -6.57
C GLY A 235 -4.76 -13.75 -6.69
N SER A 236 -3.71 -13.66 -7.48
CA SER A 236 -2.68 -14.69 -7.66
C SER A 236 -1.32 -14.06 -7.95
N GLY A 237 -1.21 -12.76 -7.75
CA GLY A 237 0.03 -11.98 -7.84
C GLY A 237 0.83 -12.02 -6.54
N ASN A 238 1.80 -11.13 -6.45
CA ASN A 238 2.78 -11.12 -5.37
C ASN A 238 2.14 -11.07 -3.96
N VAL A 239 1.20 -10.16 -3.74
CA VAL A 239 0.54 -10.03 -2.43
C VAL A 239 -0.21 -11.31 -2.05
N ALA A 240 -1.00 -11.87 -2.98
CA ALA A 240 -1.75 -13.10 -2.74
C ALA A 240 -0.85 -14.30 -2.48
N GLN A 241 0.20 -14.49 -3.29
CA GLN A 241 1.14 -15.59 -3.15
C GLN A 241 1.81 -15.61 -1.77
N TYR A 242 2.31 -14.45 -1.32
CA TYR A 242 3.00 -14.37 -0.02
C TYR A 242 2.03 -14.30 1.18
N THR A 243 0.81 -13.84 0.99
CA THR A 243 -0.27 -14.01 1.96
C THR A 243 -0.53 -15.51 2.20
N VAL A 244 -0.71 -16.28 1.12
CA VAL A 244 -0.92 -17.73 1.20
C VAL A 244 0.28 -18.44 1.84
N GLU A 245 1.50 -18.07 1.46
CA GLU A 245 2.73 -18.65 2.05
C GLU A 245 2.79 -18.44 3.58
N LYS A 246 2.52 -17.24 4.06
CA LYS A 246 2.54 -16.97 5.50
C LYS A 246 1.39 -17.67 6.24
N LEU A 247 0.20 -17.74 5.62
CA LEU A 247 -0.93 -18.51 6.17
C LEU A 247 -0.57 -19.98 6.38
N ILE A 248 0.05 -20.62 5.38
CA ILE A 248 0.51 -22.00 5.47
C ILE A 248 1.53 -22.16 6.59
N GLN A 249 2.51 -21.29 6.69
CA GLN A 249 3.54 -21.31 7.74
C GLN A 249 2.94 -21.22 9.15
N LEU A 250 1.83 -20.50 9.32
CA LEU A 250 1.13 -20.33 10.60
C LEU A 250 0.00 -21.35 10.82
N GLY A 251 -0.11 -22.34 9.93
CA GLY A 251 -1.05 -23.46 10.08
C GLY A 251 -2.50 -23.14 9.69
N ALA A 252 -2.78 -22.04 9.01
CA ALA A 252 -4.07 -21.75 8.42
C ALA A 252 -4.27 -22.51 7.10
N VAL A 253 -5.50 -22.55 6.61
CA VAL A 253 -5.91 -23.29 5.41
C VAL A 253 -6.44 -22.31 4.35
N PRO A 254 -5.58 -21.75 3.48
CA PRO A 254 -6.04 -20.95 2.35
C PRO A 254 -6.74 -21.86 1.33
N VAL A 255 -7.92 -21.46 0.87
CA VAL A 255 -8.79 -22.30 0.04
C VAL A 255 -9.11 -21.71 -1.34
N THR A 256 -8.76 -20.46 -1.58
CA THR A 256 -9.03 -19.77 -2.87
C THR A 256 -7.84 -18.96 -3.34
N LEU A 257 -7.73 -18.81 -4.63
CA LEU A 257 -6.97 -17.80 -5.36
C LEU A 257 -7.78 -17.38 -6.58
N SER A 258 -7.53 -16.19 -7.10
CA SER A 258 -8.25 -15.66 -8.26
C SER A 258 -7.36 -14.88 -9.21
N ASP A 259 -7.86 -14.66 -10.42
CA ASP A 259 -7.35 -13.65 -11.35
C ASP A 259 -8.53 -12.93 -12.03
N SER A 260 -8.25 -12.18 -13.11
CA SER A 260 -9.29 -11.43 -13.84
C SER A 260 -10.36 -12.32 -14.48
N ASP A 261 -10.06 -13.60 -14.70
CA ASP A 261 -10.93 -14.52 -15.43
C ASP A 261 -11.83 -15.35 -14.51
N GLY A 262 -11.49 -15.45 -13.22
CA GLY A 262 -12.27 -16.23 -12.24
C GLY A 262 -11.45 -16.63 -11.02
N TYR A 263 -11.96 -17.60 -10.26
CA TYR A 263 -11.28 -18.10 -9.07
C TYR A 263 -11.29 -19.64 -8.98
N ILE A 264 -10.34 -20.17 -8.25
CA ILE A 264 -10.31 -21.58 -7.84
C ILE A 264 -10.75 -21.72 -6.38
N TYR A 265 -11.43 -22.82 -6.08
CA TYR A 265 -11.75 -23.24 -4.72
C TYR A 265 -11.21 -24.64 -4.50
N ASP A 266 -10.25 -24.75 -3.59
CA ASP A 266 -9.63 -26.01 -3.18
C ASP A 266 -10.06 -26.34 -1.74
N PRO A 267 -11.02 -27.26 -1.56
CA PRO A 267 -11.57 -27.59 -0.24
C PRO A 267 -10.54 -28.22 0.69
N ASP A 268 -9.52 -28.87 0.15
CA ASP A 268 -8.44 -29.49 0.93
C ASP A 268 -7.36 -28.49 1.36
N GLY A 269 -7.41 -27.29 0.80
CA GLY A 269 -6.46 -26.21 1.05
C GLY A 269 -5.28 -26.20 0.09
N ILE A 270 -4.70 -25.02 -0.05
CA ILE A 270 -3.48 -24.78 -0.84
C ILE A 270 -2.30 -24.97 0.10
N ASP A 271 -1.53 -26.02 -0.09
CA ASP A 271 -0.29 -26.30 0.64
C ASP A 271 0.96 -25.70 -0.05
N ALA A 272 2.13 -25.96 0.51
CA ALA A 272 3.38 -25.44 -0.01
C ALA A 272 3.71 -25.92 -1.44
N GLU A 273 3.37 -27.17 -1.78
CA GLU A 273 3.59 -27.74 -3.12
C GLU A 273 2.66 -27.07 -4.14
N LYS A 274 1.38 -26.98 -3.82
CA LYS A 274 0.40 -26.29 -4.65
C LYS A 274 0.73 -24.79 -4.83
N LEU A 275 1.23 -24.13 -3.79
CA LEU A 275 1.70 -22.74 -3.89
C LEU A 275 2.93 -22.62 -4.79
N ALA A 276 3.86 -23.56 -4.73
CA ALA A 276 5.01 -23.58 -5.63
C ALA A 276 4.57 -23.68 -7.10
N TYR A 277 3.58 -24.53 -7.39
CA TYR A 277 2.94 -24.59 -8.70
C TYR A 277 2.35 -23.24 -9.12
N VAL A 278 1.61 -22.54 -8.24
CA VAL A 278 1.06 -21.22 -8.54
C VAL A 278 2.16 -20.21 -8.85
N LYS A 279 3.25 -20.22 -8.09
CA LYS A 279 4.39 -19.33 -8.33
C LYS A 279 5.03 -19.55 -9.69
N GLU A 280 5.24 -20.80 -10.08
CA GLU A 280 5.75 -21.15 -11.41
C GLU A 280 4.77 -20.68 -12.50
N LEU A 281 3.51 -21.09 -12.40
CA LEU A 281 2.44 -20.74 -13.33
C LEU A 281 2.32 -19.23 -13.55
N LYS A 282 2.31 -18.43 -12.47
CA LYS A 282 2.07 -16.97 -12.56
C LYS A 282 3.32 -16.16 -12.88
N ASN A 283 4.46 -16.52 -12.31
CA ASN A 283 5.66 -15.70 -12.37
C ASN A 283 6.56 -16.06 -13.56
N VAL A 284 6.57 -17.33 -13.98
CA VAL A 284 7.40 -17.84 -15.07
C VAL A 284 6.59 -18.03 -16.34
N GLU A 285 5.54 -18.86 -16.29
CA GLU A 285 4.74 -19.21 -17.46
C GLU A 285 3.73 -18.12 -17.84
N ARG A 286 3.40 -17.21 -16.89
CA ARG A 286 2.38 -16.16 -17.06
C ARG A 286 0.99 -16.72 -17.39
N GLY A 287 0.69 -17.91 -16.88
CA GLY A 287 -0.58 -18.64 -17.07
C GLY A 287 -1.73 -18.05 -16.25
N ARG A 288 -2.88 -18.71 -16.33
CA ARG A 288 -4.10 -18.35 -15.64
C ARG A 288 -4.40 -19.29 -14.49
N ILE A 289 -5.07 -18.77 -13.45
CA ILE A 289 -5.37 -19.56 -12.25
C ILE A 289 -6.26 -20.78 -12.55
N ARG A 290 -7.01 -20.76 -13.66
CA ARG A 290 -7.79 -21.90 -14.14
C ARG A 290 -6.94 -23.15 -14.30
N GLU A 291 -5.68 -23.03 -14.73
CA GLU A 291 -4.77 -24.13 -14.94
C GLU A 291 -4.46 -24.89 -13.64
N TYR A 292 -4.49 -24.21 -12.49
CA TYR A 292 -4.46 -24.84 -11.17
C TYR A 292 -5.63 -25.82 -10.97
N ALA A 293 -6.84 -25.39 -11.35
CA ALA A 293 -8.03 -26.24 -11.20
C ALA A 293 -7.96 -27.47 -12.11
N GLU A 294 -7.39 -27.33 -13.30
CA GLU A 294 -7.16 -28.43 -14.25
C GLU A 294 -6.12 -29.43 -13.69
N GLU A 295 -5.01 -28.93 -13.11
CA GLU A 295 -3.94 -29.76 -12.54
C GLU A 295 -4.39 -30.55 -11.31
N TYR A 296 -5.10 -29.88 -10.38
CA TYR A 296 -5.48 -30.49 -9.10
C TYR A 296 -6.91 -31.02 -9.06
N GLY A 297 -7.68 -30.93 -10.14
CA GLY A 297 -9.05 -31.44 -10.22
C GLY A 297 -10.02 -30.72 -9.27
N VAL A 298 -9.83 -29.42 -9.02
CA VAL A 298 -10.65 -28.65 -8.10
C VAL A 298 -11.61 -27.70 -8.83
N LYS A 299 -12.53 -27.11 -8.10
CA LYS A 299 -13.55 -26.19 -8.63
C LYS A 299 -12.92 -24.94 -9.23
N TYR A 300 -13.33 -24.57 -10.44
CA TYR A 300 -13.09 -23.27 -11.05
C TYR A 300 -14.41 -22.57 -11.37
N VAL A 301 -14.50 -21.28 -11.07
CA VAL A 301 -15.68 -20.45 -11.37
C VAL A 301 -15.24 -19.28 -12.22
N ALA A 302 -15.64 -19.28 -13.49
CA ALA A 302 -15.32 -18.23 -14.43
C ALA A 302 -16.12 -16.95 -14.13
N GLY A 303 -15.49 -15.80 -14.34
CA GLY A 303 -16.13 -14.47 -14.24
C GLY A 303 -16.61 -14.08 -12.85
N ALA A 304 -16.18 -14.76 -11.80
CA ALA A 304 -16.61 -14.51 -10.44
C ALA A 304 -15.42 -14.32 -9.48
N ARG A 305 -15.70 -13.78 -8.29
CA ARG A 305 -14.79 -13.61 -7.18
C ARG A 305 -15.11 -14.60 -6.06
N PRO A 306 -14.17 -14.94 -5.17
CA PRO A 306 -14.32 -16.06 -4.23
C PRO A 306 -15.24 -15.79 -3.03
N TRP A 307 -15.88 -14.65 -2.94
CA TRP A 307 -16.57 -14.17 -1.74
C TRP A 307 -17.86 -14.95 -1.40
N GLY A 308 -18.33 -15.78 -2.31
CA GLY A 308 -19.47 -16.69 -2.07
C GLY A 308 -19.14 -17.99 -1.36
N GLU A 309 -17.86 -18.37 -1.25
CA GLU A 309 -17.43 -19.60 -0.61
C GLU A 309 -17.45 -19.47 0.92
N LYS A 310 -17.72 -20.58 1.61
CA LYS A 310 -17.73 -20.59 3.09
C LYS A 310 -16.31 -20.64 3.65
N ALA A 311 -16.02 -19.74 4.57
CA ALA A 311 -14.74 -19.69 5.28
C ALA A 311 -14.84 -18.88 6.57
N ASP A 312 -13.77 -18.84 7.33
CA ASP A 312 -13.66 -18.09 8.59
C ASP A 312 -13.17 -16.67 8.38
N ILE A 313 -12.29 -16.47 7.39
CA ILE A 313 -11.52 -15.24 7.17
C ILE A 313 -11.47 -14.92 5.69
N ALA A 314 -11.49 -13.63 5.34
CA ALA A 314 -11.29 -13.15 3.97
C ALA A 314 -10.13 -12.15 3.89
N LEU A 315 -9.18 -12.38 2.98
CA LEU A 315 -8.00 -11.56 2.74
C LEU A 315 -7.99 -11.08 1.27
N PRO A 316 -8.71 -9.99 0.95
CA PRO A 316 -8.72 -9.44 -0.40
C PRO A 316 -7.32 -8.90 -0.76
N SER A 317 -6.73 -9.50 -1.79
CA SER A 317 -5.32 -9.27 -2.18
C SER A 317 -5.14 -9.03 -3.68
N ALA A 318 -6.21 -8.68 -4.39
CA ALA A 318 -6.22 -8.47 -5.84
C ALA A 318 -6.32 -7.00 -6.23
N THR A 319 -7.51 -6.43 -6.23
CA THR A 319 -7.79 -5.12 -6.82
C THR A 319 -8.66 -4.23 -5.95
N GLN A 320 -8.65 -2.95 -6.29
CA GLN A 320 -9.55 -1.97 -5.70
C GLN A 320 -11.03 -2.32 -5.98
N ASN A 321 -11.90 -2.07 -5.01
CA ASN A 321 -13.35 -2.27 -5.10
C ASN A 321 -13.79 -3.68 -5.49
N GLU A 322 -13.04 -4.69 -5.08
CA GLU A 322 -13.37 -6.09 -5.35
C GLU A 322 -14.41 -6.70 -4.41
N ILE A 323 -14.70 -6.07 -3.29
CA ILE A 323 -15.78 -6.45 -2.37
C ILE A 323 -16.79 -5.31 -2.31
N ASP A 324 -17.97 -5.54 -2.82
CA ASP A 324 -19.11 -4.61 -2.70
C ASP A 324 -19.99 -4.94 -1.49
N GLY A 325 -21.12 -4.22 -1.32
CA GLY A 325 -22.03 -4.43 -0.21
C GLY A 325 -22.69 -5.80 -0.22
N ASP A 326 -23.00 -6.36 -1.39
CA ASP A 326 -23.62 -7.69 -1.53
C ASP A 326 -22.62 -8.79 -1.21
N ASP A 327 -21.38 -8.67 -1.69
CA ASP A 327 -20.28 -9.55 -1.32
C ASP A 327 -20.05 -9.55 0.19
N ALA A 328 -20.06 -8.36 0.82
CA ALA A 328 -19.87 -8.23 2.26
C ALA A 328 -21.01 -8.90 3.06
N ARG A 329 -22.25 -8.73 2.65
CA ARG A 329 -23.41 -9.42 3.25
C ARG A 329 -23.29 -10.93 3.11
N THR A 330 -22.83 -11.42 1.97
CA THR A 330 -22.60 -12.84 1.71
C THR A 330 -21.50 -13.39 2.61
N LEU A 331 -20.37 -12.69 2.74
CA LEU A 331 -19.26 -13.08 3.64
C LEU A 331 -19.75 -13.20 5.08
N VAL A 332 -20.49 -12.22 5.57
CA VAL A 332 -21.08 -12.24 6.92
C VAL A 332 -22.05 -13.42 7.10
N ALA A 333 -22.95 -13.63 6.14
CA ALA A 333 -23.92 -14.75 6.18
C ALA A 333 -23.24 -16.11 6.15
N ASN A 334 -22.10 -16.24 5.48
CA ASN A 334 -21.30 -17.46 5.42
C ASN A 334 -20.40 -17.68 6.64
N GLY A 335 -20.43 -16.80 7.63
CA GLY A 335 -19.72 -16.96 8.91
C GLY A 335 -18.31 -16.38 8.94
N VAL A 336 -17.90 -15.60 7.95
CA VAL A 336 -16.64 -14.86 8.00
C VAL A 336 -16.69 -13.88 9.17
N PHE A 337 -15.69 -13.92 10.05
CA PHE A 337 -15.60 -13.06 11.23
C PHE A 337 -14.42 -12.10 11.22
N ALA A 338 -13.52 -12.23 10.24
CA ALA A 338 -12.37 -11.32 10.07
C ALA A 338 -12.10 -11.05 8.59
N VAL A 339 -11.81 -9.79 8.29
CA VAL A 339 -11.39 -9.32 6.97
C VAL A 339 -10.14 -8.47 7.14
N SER A 340 -9.06 -8.77 6.42
CA SER A 340 -7.83 -7.99 6.44
C SER A 340 -7.34 -7.69 5.02
N GLU A 341 -7.23 -6.42 4.69
CA GLU A 341 -6.99 -5.94 3.33
C GLU A 341 -5.51 -5.96 2.94
N GLY A 342 -5.14 -6.88 2.06
CA GLY A 342 -3.81 -6.92 1.42
C GLY A 342 -3.70 -5.96 0.24
N ALA A 343 -4.76 -5.79 -0.53
CA ALA A 343 -4.84 -4.81 -1.61
C ALA A 343 -5.10 -3.38 -1.08
N ASN A 344 -4.96 -2.39 -1.95
CA ASN A 344 -5.34 -1.02 -1.64
C ASN A 344 -6.85 -0.83 -1.92
N MET A 345 -7.60 -0.42 -0.89
CA MET A 345 -9.04 -0.16 -0.95
C MET A 345 -9.87 -1.25 -1.68
N PRO A 346 -9.72 -2.53 -1.31
CA PRO A 346 -10.46 -3.60 -1.99
C PRO A 346 -11.94 -3.61 -1.63
N SER A 347 -12.32 -3.09 -0.45
CA SER A 347 -13.72 -3.03 0.00
C SER A 347 -14.31 -1.64 -0.29
N THR A 348 -15.52 -1.63 -0.84
CA THR A 348 -16.27 -0.38 -1.03
C THR A 348 -16.70 0.21 0.32
N PRO A 349 -17.04 1.51 0.40
CA PRO A 349 -17.56 2.11 1.63
C PRO A 349 -18.79 1.38 2.19
N GLU A 350 -19.67 0.88 1.32
CA GLU A 350 -20.83 0.08 1.71
C GLU A 350 -20.40 -1.25 2.34
N ALA A 351 -19.43 -1.94 1.74
CA ALA A 351 -18.89 -3.19 2.30
C ALA A 351 -18.28 -2.98 3.68
N ILE A 352 -17.48 -1.92 3.86
CA ILE A 352 -16.89 -1.55 5.15
C ILE A 352 -17.97 -1.34 6.20
N LYS A 353 -19.04 -0.62 5.85
CA LYS A 353 -20.17 -0.39 6.74
C LYS A 353 -20.83 -1.71 7.17
N VAL A 354 -21.07 -2.63 6.24
CA VAL A 354 -21.61 -3.96 6.53
C VAL A 354 -20.73 -4.72 7.50
N PHE A 355 -19.41 -4.73 7.31
CA PHE A 355 -18.48 -5.39 8.22
C PHE A 355 -18.50 -4.80 9.63
N GLN A 356 -18.51 -3.48 9.74
CA GLN A 356 -18.55 -2.78 11.03
C GLN A 356 -19.88 -3.01 11.78
N GLU A 357 -21.01 -2.92 11.08
CA GLU A 357 -22.35 -3.17 11.66
C GLU A 357 -22.51 -4.62 12.11
N ALA A 358 -21.89 -5.57 11.41
CA ALA A 358 -21.87 -6.98 11.80
C ALA A 358 -20.85 -7.29 12.92
N GLY A 359 -20.06 -6.32 13.35
CA GLY A 359 -19.05 -6.48 14.40
C GLY A 359 -17.86 -7.34 14.01
N LEU A 360 -17.53 -7.43 12.71
CA LEU A 360 -16.36 -8.18 12.24
C LEU A 360 -15.06 -7.49 12.68
N LEU A 361 -14.00 -8.29 12.79
CA LEU A 361 -12.64 -7.79 12.82
C LEU A 361 -12.28 -7.34 11.40
N TYR A 362 -12.28 -6.04 11.16
CA TYR A 362 -12.01 -5.46 9.85
C TYR A 362 -10.77 -4.56 9.89
N ALA A 363 -9.74 -4.92 9.12
CA ALA A 363 -8.50 -4.16 8.98
C ALA A 363 -8.43 -3.44 7.63
N PRO A 364 -8.34 -2.09 7.62
CA PRO A 364 -8.18 -1.32 6.39
C PRO A 364 -6.78 -1.51 5.80
N GLY A 365 -6.69 -1.44 4.47
CA GLY A 365 -5.43 -1.64 3.74
C GLY A 365 -4.29 -0.77 4.21
N LYS A 366 -4.54 0.51 4.54
CA LYS A 366 -3.47 1.42 5.00
C LYS A 366 -2.73 0.93 6.26
N ALA A 367 -3.36 0.14 7.12
CA ALA A 367 -2.73 -0.50 8.27
C ALA A 367 -2.26 -1.91 7.92
N ALA A 368 -3.14 -2.76 7.40
CA ALA A 368 -2.88 -4.17 7.15
C ALA A 368 -1.82 -4.41 6.06
N ASN A 369 -1.79 -3.60 5.00
CA ASN A 369 -0.82 -3.76 3.92
C ASN A 369 0.44 -2.89 4.06
N ALA A 370 0.65 -2.25 5.21
CA ALA A 370 1.80 -1.38 5.46
C ALA A 370 3.16 -2.12 5.47
N GLY A 371 3.16 -3.45 5.48
CA GLY A 371 4.39 -4.25 5.44
C GLY A 371 5.31 -3.90 4.28
N GLY A 372 4.75 -3.64 3.10
CA GLY A 372 5.53 -3.25 1.92
C GLY A 372 6.33 -1.97 2.12
N VAL A 373 5.70 -0.92 2.63
CA VAL A 373 6.40 0.35 2.91
C VAL A 373 7.29 0.25 4.16
N ALA A 374 6.93 -0.59 5.12
CA ALA A 374 7.80 -0.87 6.28
C ALA A 374 9.14 -1.46 5.84
N VAL A 375 9.15 -2.48 4.99
CA VAL A 375 10.40 -3.05 4.48
C VAL A 375 11.12 -2.08 3.55
N SER A 376 10.41 -1.22 2.82
CA SER A 376 11.06 -0.11 2.11
C SER A 376 11.84 0.82 3.05
N GLY A 377 11.29 1.14 4.21
CA GLY A 377 12.00 1.90 5.25
C GLY A 377 13.18 1.13 5.85
N LEU A 378 13.05 -0.18 6.02
CA LEU A 378 14.16 -1.04 6.44
C LEU A 378 15.28 -1.11 5.39
N GLU A 379 14.94 -1.08 4.10
CA GLU A 379 15.91 -0.93 3.01
C GLU A 379 16.69 0.38 3.14
N MET A 380 16.01 1.49 3.43
CA MET A 380 16.66 2.78 3.69
C MET A 380 17.65 2.68 4.87
N SER A 381 17.26 2.04 5.96
CA SER A 381 18.14 1.83 7.12
C SER A 381 19.38 1.01 6.76
N GLN A 382 19.23 -0.11 6.06
CA GLN A 382 20.33 -0.92 5.58
C GLN A 382 21.27 -0.13 4.66
N ASN A 383 20.71 0.70 3.77
CA ASN A 383 21.50 1.54 2.88
C ASN A 383 22.29 2.61 3.65
N SER A 384 21.71 3.21 4.68
CA SER A 384 22.39 4.20 5.53
C SER A 384 23.55 3.58 6.33
N GLU A 385 23.35 2.37 6.83
CA GLU A 385 24.39 1.61 7.53
C GLU A 385 25.44 1.00 6.59
N ARG A 386 25.14 0.91 5.29
CA ARG A 386 25.91 0.18 4.26
C ARG A 386 26.09 -1.31 4.61
N LEU A 387 25.04 -1.88 5.25
CA LEU A 387 24.97 -3.28 5.63
C LEU A 387 23.79 -3.95 4.90
N ARG A 388 23.82 -5.27 4.91
CA ARG A 388 22.73 -6.12 4.48
C ARG A 388 22.29 -7.01 5.63
N TRP A 389 21.02 -6.94 5.98
CA TRP A 389 20.45 -7.80 7.00
C TRP A 389 19.98 -9.13 6.39
N SER A 390 19.96 -10.19 7.20
CA SER A 390 19.41 -11.49 6.78
C SER A 390 17.88 -11.43 6.61
N SER A 391 17.32 -12.44 5.96
CA SER A 391 15.87 -12.57 5.82
C SER A 391 15.17 -12.63 7.17
N GLU A 392 15.75 -13.34 8.12
CA GLU A 392 15.24 -13.50 9.48
C GLU A 392 15.25 -12.18 10.24
N GLU A 393 16.32 -11.38 10.12
CA GLU A 393 16.41 -10.06 10.75
C GLU A 393 15.36 -9.08 10.18
N VAL A 394 15.18 -9.06 8.84
CA VAL A 394 14.19 -8.19 8.21
C VAL A 394 12.77 -8.63 8.57
N ASP A 395 12.49 -9.94 8.53
CA ASP A 395 11.16 -10.46 8.88
C ASP A 395 10.80 -10.22 10.35
N ALA A 396 11.75 -10.39 11.27
CA ALA A 396 11.56 -10.07 12.69
C ALA A 396 11.23 -8.59 12.90
N LYS A 397 11.93 -7.70 12.22
CA LYS A 397 11.65 -6.25 12.26
C LYS A 397 10.29 -5.92 11.65
N LEU A 398 9.93 -6.55 10.54
CA LEU A 398 8.60 -6.41 9.91
C LEU A 398 7.51 -6.85 10.89
N HIS A 399 7.66 -8.01 11.52
CA HIS A 399 6.69 -8.52 12.49
C HIS A 399 6.50 -7.53 13.66
N ASN A 400 7.58 -7.02 14.22
CA ASN A 400 7.52 -6.01 15.29
C ASN A 400 6.82 -4.72 14.84
N ILE A 401 7.11 -4.22 13.63
CA ILE A 401 6.42 -3.04 13.08
C ILE A 401 4.91 -3.30 12.95
N MET A 402 4.50 -4.45 12.44
CA MET A 402 3.09 -4.79 12.30
C MET A 402 2.40 -4.91 13.67
N ASN A 403 3.09 -5.43 14.69
CA ASN A 403 2.58 -5.45 16.07
C ASN A 403 2.34 -4.04 16.61
N GLU A 404 3.25 -3.11 16.37
CA GLU A 404 3.12 -1.71 16.81
C GLU A 404 2.02 -0.97 16.06
N ILE A 405 1.89 -1.20 14.74
CA ILE A 405 0.78 -0.64 13.96
C ILE A 405 -0.55 -1.11 14.54
N HIS A 406 -0.68 -2.41 14.80
CA HIS A 406 -1.90 -2.97 15.39
C HIS A 406 -2.19 -2.38 16.77
N ALA A 407 -1.19 -2.31 17.65
CA ALA A 407 -1.35 -1.76 19.00
C ALA A 407 -1.81 -0.29 18.97
N ASN A 408 -1.26 0.52 18.07
CA ASN A 408 -1.70 1.90 17.87
C ASN A 408 -3.12 2.00 17.32
N CYS A 409 -3.51 1.12 16.39
CA CYS A 409 -4.89 1.06 15.89
C CYS A 409 -5.88 0.70 17.01
N VAL A 410 -5.55 -0.25 17.87
CA VAL A 410 -6.36 -0.62 19.03
C VAL A 410 -6.48 0.56 20.00
N LYS A 411 -5.36 1.21 20.33
CA LYS A 411 -5.32 2.33 21.27
C LYS A 411 -6.29 3.46 20.89
N TYR A 412 -6.37 3.81 19.61
CA TYR A 412 -7.17 4.93 19.11
C TYR A 412 -8.49 4.50 18.48
N GLY A 413 -8.69 3.20 18.23
CA GLY A 413 -9.88 2.67 17.58
C GLY A 413 -10.88 2.00 18.54
N THR A 414 -10.48 1.68 19.77
CA THR A 414 -11.36 1.01 20.73
C THR A 414 -12.51 1.93 21.14
N GLN A 415 -13.73 1.44 20.96
CA GLN A 415 -14.96 2.12 21.31
C GLN A 415 -15.43 1.76 22.74
N PRO A 416 -16.39 2.51 23.34
CA PRO A 416 -16.88 2.24 24.67
C PRO A 416 -17.47 0.84 24.88
N ASP A 417 -18.01 0.22 23.83
CA ASP A 417 -18.54 -1.15 23.83
C ASP A 417 -17.47 -2.24 23.70
N GLY A 418 -16.19 -1.83 23.55
CA GLY A 418 -15.06 -2.73 23.38
C GLY A 418 -14.76 -3.11 21.93
N TYR A 419 -15.60 -2.71 20.97
CA TYR A 419 -15.32 -2.91 19.55
C TYR A 419 -14.11 -2.07 19.10
N VAL A 420 -13.24 -2.66 18.30
CA VAL A 420 -12.08 -1.94 17.70
C VAL A 420 -12.43 -1.51 16.30
N ASN A 421 -12.65 -0.22 16.10
CA ASN A 421 -12.75 0.38 14.78
C ASN A 421 -11.34 0.66 14.23
N TYR A 422 -10.79 -0.28 13.49
CA TYR A 422 -9.43 -0.18 12.94
C TYR A 422 -9.27 0.94 11.91
N VAL A 423 -10.33 1.33 11.20
CA VAL A 423 -10.32 2.47 10.27
C VAL A 423 -10.05 3.77 11.03
N ARG A 424 -10.84 4.03 12.09
CA ARG A 424 -10.62 5.18 12.97
C ARG A 424 -9.26 5.10 13.64
N GLY A 425 -8.91 3.94 14.17
CA GLY A 425 -7.63 3.72 14.86
C GLY A 425 -6.42 4.06 13.98
N ALA A 426 -6.40 3.58 12.74
CA ALA A 426 -5.34 3.87 11.79
C ALA A 426 -5.26 5.36 11.42
N ASN A 427 -6.40 5.99 11.12
CA ASN A 427 -6.43 7.40 10.75
C ASN A 427 -5.99 8.31 11.91
N VAL A 428 -6.52 8.08 13.12
CA VAL A 428 -6.17 8.90 14.30
C VAL A 428 -4.70 8.68 14.70
N ALA A 429 -4.23 7.45 14.75
CA ALA A 429 -2.84 7.15 15.09
C ALA A 429 -1.86 7.83 14.12
N GLY A 430 -2.11 7.68 12.81
CA GLY A 430 -1.28 8.30 11.78
C GLY A 430 -1.31 9.81 11.84
N PHE A 431 -2.50 10.39 11.97
CA PHE A 431 -2.69 11.85 12.09
C PHE A 431 -1.94 12.42 13.30
N LEU A 432 -2.15 11.87 14.49
CA LEU A 432 -1.56 12.42 15.71
C LEU A 432 -0.03 12.41 15.70
N LYS A 433 0.58 11.40 15.10
CA LYS A 433 2.05 11.35 14.98
C LYS A 433 2.57 12.51 14.12
N VAL A 434 1.97 12.73 12.96
CA VAL A 434 2.33 13.82 12.05
C VAL A 434 2.02 15.19 12.69
N ALA A 435 0.83 15.34 13.26
CA ALA A 435 0.40 16.56 13.91
C ALA A 435 1.35 17.01 15.05
N LYS A 436 1.72 16.07 15.93
CA LYS A 436 2.65 16.35 17.03
C LYS A 436 4.04 16.74 16.53
N ALA A 437 4.54 16.08 15.48
CA ALA A 437 5.81 16.44 14.87
C ALA A 437 5.77 17.84 14.26
N MET A 438 4.70 18.18 13.50
CA MET A 438 4.51 19.51 12.93
C MET A 438 4.42 20.61 14.02
N MET A 439 3.72 20.32 15.13
CA MET A 439 3.63 21.25 16.26
C MET A 439 4.98 21.47 16.95
N ALA A 440 5.73 20.41 17.15
CA ALA A 440 7.05 20.44 17.81
C ALA A 440 8.11 21.20 16.98
N GLN A 441 8.01 21.13 15.67
CA GLN A 441 8.93 21.82 14.74
C GLN A 441 8.53 23.28 14.48
N GLY A 442 7.37 23.73 14.93
CA GLY A 442 6.90 25.09 14.77
C GLY A 442 6.28 25.38 13.41
N ILE A 443 6.43 26.61 12.96
CA ILE A 443 5.89 27.09 11.68
C ILE A 443 7.06 27.24 10.71
N VAL A 444 7.24 26.25 9.86
CA VAL A 444 8.29 26.15 8.85
C VAL A 444 7.70 25.98 7.47
#